data_eb5fe12ac1eb44bb232be842c8a97ba4
#
_entry.id   eb5fe12ac1eb44bb232be842c8a97ba4
#
_cell.length_a   1.000
_cell.length_b   1.000
_cell.length_c   1.000
_cell.angle_alpha   90.00
_cell.angle_beta   90.00
_cell.angle_gamma   90.00
#
_symmetry.space_group_name_H-M   'P 1'
#
loop_
_entity.id
_entity.type
_entity.pdbx_description
1 polymer ?
#
loop_
_entity_poly.entity_id
_entity_poly.type
_entity_poly.pdbx_seq_one_letter_code
_entity_poly.pdbx_strand_id
1 'polypeptide(L)'
;RRQRQMCIRDRNITNIKKEFPVFDAHKDLCYLDSAASSLKPRRVIEKMDYYYNNLSCNVHRGVYGLSYQATDMYEEARNLVANFIGSEFEEVVFTRGASASLNLVALSYGMDNINEGDEVITSELEHHSSHMPWFNVCKKKHATLKYIPLTKEGRITVENFMKVLTDKTKVVALTYVSNVMGY
;
A
#
# COMPACT_ATOMS: atom_id res chain seq x y z
N ARG A 1 5.13 -4.40 -20.43
CA ARG A 1 6.49 -4.24 -19.84
C ARG A 1 7.35 -3.22 -20.59
N ARG A 2 7.40 -3.18 -21.94
CA ARG A 2 8.23 -2.22 -22.72
C ARG A 2 7.78 -0.75 -22.57
N GLN A 3 6.50 -0.45 -22.51
CA GLN A 3 6.01 0.94 -22.36
C GLN A 3 6.32 1.55 -20.97
N ARG A 4 6.32 0.73 -19.89
CA ARG A 4 6.68 1.21 -18.53
C ARG A 4 8.17 1.58 -18.41
N GLN A 5 9.06 0.86 -19.09
CA GLN A 5 10.49 1.19 -19.11
C GLN A 5 10.83 2.46 -19.91
N MET A 6 10.08 2.76 -20.98
CA MET A 6 10.25 4.00 -21.74
C MET A 6 9.93 5.25 -20.91
N CYS A 7 8.84 5.24 -20.13
CA CYS A 7 8.46 6.41 -19.31
C CYS A 7 9.47 6.77 -18.21
N ILE A 8 10.30 5.83 -17.76
CA ILE A 8 11.32 6.07 -16.73
C ILE A 8 12.62 6.59 -17.34
N ARG A 9 12.99 6.15 -18.55
CA ARG A 9 14.25 6.54 -19.20
C ARG A 9 14.26 7.97 -19.73
N ASP A 10 13.10 8.52 -20.12
CA ASP A 10 13.02 9.85 -20.74
C ASP A 10 12.75 10.99 -19.75
N ARG A 11 12.54 10.69 -18.46
CA ARG A 11 12.41 11.73 -17.43
C ARG A 11 13.80 12.20 -17.00
N ASN A 12 14.11 13.44 -17.36
CA ASN A 12 15.27 14.12 -16.83
C ASN A 12 15.12 14.27 -15.31
N ILE A 13 15.88 13.47 -14.54
CA ILE A 13 15.83 13.38 -13.07
C ILE A 13 16.01 14.77 -12.40
N THR A 14 16.80 15.64 -13.02
CA THR A 14 17.00 17.03 -12.57
C THR A 14 15.71 17.86 -12.58
N ASN A 15 14.73 17.51 -13.39
CA ASN A 15 13.45 18.23 -13.43
C ASN A 15 12.41 17.65 -12.43
N ILE A 16 12.60 16.44 -11.92
CA ILE A 16 11.64 15.82 -10.98
C ILE A 16 11.53 16.64 -9.68
N LYS A 17 12.63 17.17 -9.17
CA LYS A 17 12.60 18.02 -7.96
C LYS A 17 11.65 19.22 -8.09
N LYS A 18 11.50 19.78 -9.29
CA LYS A 18 10.63 20.94 -9.58
C LYS A 18 9.13 20.60 -9.42
N GLU A 19 8.79 19.32 -9.48
CA GLU A 19 7.42 18.85 -9.24
C GLU A 19 7.00 18.96 -7.75
N PHE A 20 7.95 19.14 -6.84
CA PHE A 20 7.71 19.14 -5.41
C PHE A 20 7.97 20.52 -4.80
N PRO A 21 6.92 21.25 -4.37
CA PRO A 21 7.05 22.63 -3.86
C PRO A 21 7.96 22.79 -2.64
N VAL A 22 8.15 21.75 -1.86
CA VAL A 22 9.05 21.77 -0.70
C VAL A 22 10.49 22.17 -1.09
N PHE A 23 10.94 21.81 -2.29
CA PHE A 23 12.28 22.20 -2.77
C PHE A 23 12.35 23.64 -3.28
N ASP A 24 11.22 24.30 -3.54
CA ASP A 24 11.19 25.74 -3.81
C ASP A 24 11.46 26.55 -2.53
N ALA A 25 10.89 26.07 -1.40
CA ALA A 25 11.08 26.67 -0.09
C ALA A 25 12.44 26.31 0.56
N HIS A 26 12.99 25.14 0.22
CA HIS A 26 14.21 24.59 0.83
C HIS A 26 15.16 24.08 -0.26
N LYS A 27 15.87 24.99 -0.93
CA LYS A 27 16.69 24.68 -2.13
C LYS A 27 17.82 23.69 -1.87
N ASP A 28 18.39 23.69 -0.66
CA ASP A 28 19.50 22.83 -0.26
C ASP A 28 19.06 21.53 0.41
N LEU A 29 17.75 21.28 0.47
CA LEU A 29 17.20 20.09 1.11
C LEU A 29 17.62 18.82 0.37
N CYS A 30 18.21 17.89 1.09
CA CYS A 30 18.37 16.49 0.71
C CYS A 30 17.38 15.64 1.53
N TYR A 31 16.27 15.24 0.89
CA TYR A 31 15.21 14.48 1.56
C TYR A 31 15.42 12.99 1.35
N LEU A 32 15.68 12.25 2.44
CA LEU A 32 15.97 10.80 2.43
C LEU A 32 14.99 10.00 3.27
N ASP A 33 13.86 10.59 3.70
CA ASP A 33 12.90 9.97 4.59
C ASP A 33 11.57 9.60 3.89
N SER A 34 11.65 9.19 2.63
CA SER A 34 10.45 8.77 1.86
C SER A 34 9.81 7.48 2.41
N ALA A 35 10.56 6.69 3.19
CA ALA A 35 10.01 5.51 3.86
C ALA A 35 8.97 5.88 4.92
N ALA A 36 9.19 6.98 5.64
CA ALA A 36 8.23 7.49 6.63
C ALA A 36 7.14 8.35 5.99
N SER A 37 7.50 9.26 5.08
CA SER A 37 6.54 10.16 4.44
C SER A 37 6.99 10.59 3.05
N SER A 38 6.23 10.27 2.02
CA SER A 38 6.48 10.75 0.66
C SER A 38 6.11 12.22 0.52
N LEU A 39 7.00 13.01 -0.11
CA LEU A 39 6.72 14.39 -0.49
C LEU A 39 5.53 14.46 -1.45
N LYS A 40 4.77 15.55 -1.39
CA LYS A 40 3.57 15.74 -2.23
C LYS A 40 3.95 16.53 -3.48
N PRO A 41 3.75 15.98 -4.69
CA PRO A 41 3.95 16.73 -5.91
C PRO A 41 2.91 17.84 -6.06
N ARG A 42 3.29 18.93 -6.74
CA ARG A 42 2.47 20.13 -6.97
C ARG A 42 1.07 19.80 -7.47
N ARG A 43 0.94 18.93 -8.46
CA ARG A 43 -0.34 18.49 -9.04
C ARG A 43 -1.28 17.82 -8.03
N VAL A 44 -0.74 17.16 -7.00
CA VAL A 44 -1.57 16.56 -5.93
C VAL A 44 -2.12 17.67 -5.03
N ILE A 45 -1.29 18.65 -4.67
CA ILE A 45 -1.70 19.81 -3.86
C ILE A 45 -2.77 20.60 -4.62
N GLU A 46 -2.51 20.95 -5.88
CA GLU A 46 -3.45 21.67 -6.75
C GLU A 46 -4.80 20.94 -6.92
N LYS A 47 -4.77 19.59 -6.99
CA LYS A 47 -6.01 18.81 -7.09
C LYS A 47 -6.81 18.82 -5.78
N MET A 48 -6.13 18.81 -4.63
CA MET A 48 -6.78 18.96 -3.33
C MET A 48 -7.37 20.36 -3.17
N ASP A 49 -6.63 21.39 -3.53
CA ASP A 49 -7.09 22.78 -3.52
C ASP A 49 -8.31 22.96 -4.44
N TYR A 50 -8.26 22.39 -5.64
CA TYR A 50 -9.39 22.41 -6.56
C TYR A 50 -10.63 21.78 -5.93
N TYR A 51 -10.50 20.60 -5.31
CA TYR A 51 -11.63 19.93 -4.68
C TYR A 51 -12.22 20.77 -3.56
N TYR A 52 -11.41 21.29 -2.64
CA TYR A 52 -11.90 22.08 -1.51
C TYR A 52 -12.49 23.43 -1.93
N ASN A 53 -11.93 24.08 -2.93
CA ASN A 53 -12.40 25.37 -3.39
C ASN A 53 -13.66 25.29 -4.29
N ASN A 54 -13.86 24.19 -5.02
CA ASN A 54 -14.87 24.11 -6.08
C ASN A 54 -15.98 23.08 -5.83
N LEU A 55 -15.70 21.99 -5.11
CA LEU A 55 -16.63 20.88 -4.94
C LEU A 55 -17.04 20.71 -3.48
N SER A 56 -16.09 20.36 -2.60
CA SER A 56 -16.25 20.25 -1.14
C SER A 56 -17.52 19.52 -0.68
N CYS A 57 -17.90 18.43 -1.35
CA CYS A 57 -19.15 17.71 -1.14
C CYS A 57 -18.94 16.20 -1.02
N ASN A 58 -19.95 15.49 -0.53
CA ASN A 58 -19.87 14.04 -0.38
C ASN A 58 -19.94 13.32 -1.73
N VAL A 59 -19.03 12.37 -1.93
CA VAL A 59 -19.05 11.40 -3.02
C VAL A 59 -20.19 10.39 -2.79
N HIS A 60 -20.92 10.02 -3.84
CA HIS A 60 -22.03 9.03 -3.86
C HIS A 60 -23.27 9.37 -3.02
N ARG A 61 -23.36 10.52 -2.36
CA ARG A 61 -24.44 10.83 -1.42
C ARG A 61 -25.37 11.96 -1.83
N GLY A 62 -24.93 12.84 -2.71
CA GLY A 62 -25.72 13.99 -3.14
C GLY A 62 -26.42 13.76 -4.46
N VAL A 63 -27.59 14.40 -4.63
CA VAL A 63 -28.39 14.38 -5.86
C VAL A 63 -28.35 15.74 -6.57
N TYR A 64 -27.18 16.38 -6.60
CA TYR A 64 -26.94 17.70 -7.18
C TYR A 64 -25.59 17.74 -7.94
N GLY A 65 -25.43 18.72 -8.83
CA GLY A 65 -24.35 18.77 -9.81
C GLY A 65 -22.94 18.65 -9.25
N LEU A 66 -22.63 19.31 -8.11
CA LEU A 66 -21.29 19.21 -7.51
C LEU A 66 -21.00 17.80 -6.98
N SER A 67 -22.01 17.11 -6.41
CA SER A 67 -21.84 15.74 -5.93
C SER A 67 -21.63 14.74 -7.08
N TYR A 68 -22.29 14.94 -8.22
CA TYR A 68 -22.03 14.13 -9.40
C TYR A 68 -20.60 14.33 -9.90
N GLN A 69 -20.13 15.58 -10.03
CA GLN A 69 -18.75 15.87 -10.45
C GLN A 69 -17.72 15.27 -9.49
N ALA A 70 -17.94 15.37 -8.19
CA ALA A 70 -17.04 14.78 -7.20
C ALA A 70 -17.03 13.23 -7.29
N THR A 71 -18.19 12.63 -7.54
CA THR A 71 -18.33 11.19 -7.73
C THR A 71 -17.59 10.74 -9.00
N ASP A 72 -17.81 11.42 -10.12
CA ASP A 72 -17.13 11.11 -11.38
C ASP A 72 -15.60 11.17 -11.22
N MET A 73 -15.08 12.23 -10.59
CA MET A 73 -13.64 12.35 -10.33
C MET A 73 -13.08 11.23 -9.43
N TYR A 74 -13.85 10.79 -8.44
CA TYR A 74 -13.47 9.70 -7.57
C TYR A 74 -13.43 8.37 -8.32
N GLU A 75 -14.46 8.10 -9.14
CA GLU A 75 -14.56 6.86 -9.92
C GLU A 75 -13.53 6.82 -11.07
N GLU A 76 -13.25 7.96 -11.69
CA GLU A 76 -12.13 8.07 -12.65
C GLU A 76 -10.79 7.72 -12.00
N ALA A 77 -10.51 8.26 -10.81
CA ALA A 77 -9.28 7.94 -10.08
C ALA A 77 -9.22 6.44 -9.72
N ARG A 78 -10.33 5.84 -9.32
CA ARG A 78 -10.45 4.43 -9.01
C ARG A 78 -10.19 3.56 -10.24
N ASN A 79 -10.76 3.92 -11.39
CA ASN A 79 -10.52 3.24 -12.66
C ASN A 79 -9.05 3.36 -13.13
N LEU A 80 -8.43 4.53 -12.95
CA LEU A 80 -7.00 4.72 -13.24
C LEU A 80 -6.11 3.81 -12.38
N VAL A 81 -6.44 3.65 -11.09
CA VAL A 81 -5.72 2.73 -10.21
C VAL A 81 -5.93 1.28 -10.64
N ALA A 82 -7.18 0.87 -10.92
CA ALA A 82 -7.48 -0.48 -11.40
C ALA A 82 -6.64 -0.83 -12.65
N ASN A 83 -6.67 0.03 -13.65
CA ASN A 83 -5.87 -0.13 -14.87
C ASN A 83 -4.35 -0.17 -14.61
N PHE A 84 -3.87 0.63 -13.64
CA PHE A 84 -2.45 0.68 -13.31
C PHE A 84 -1.95 -0.60 -12.64
N ILE A 85 -2.74 -1.18 -11.75
CA ILE A 85 -2.38 -2.42 -11.04
C ILE A 85 -2.82 -3.69 -11.79
N GLY A 86 -3.65 -3.57 -12.83
CA GLY A 86 -4.16 -4.69 -13.64
C GLY A 86 -5.26 -5.46 -12.93
N SER A 87 -6.13 -4.76 -12.19
CA SER A 87 -7.34 -5.31 -11.55
C SER A 87 -8.60 -4.79 -12.25
N GLU A 88 -9.74 -5.39 -11.90
CA GLU A 88 -11.05 -4.85 -12.25
C GLU A 88 -11.40 -3.63 -11.38
N PHE A 89 -12.30 -2.79 -11.85
CA PHE A 89 -12.72 -1.58 -11.15
C PHE A 89 -13.29 -1.88 -9.75
N GLU A 90 -14.09 -2.94 -9.63
CA GLU A 90 -14.75 -3.36 -8.39
C GLU A 90 -13.78 -3.89 -7.34
N GLU A 91 -12.58 -4.30 -7.75
CA GLU A 91 -11.55 -4.83 -6.85
C GLU A 91 -10.73 -3.73 -6.16
N VAL A 92 -10.91 -2.47 -6.55
CA VAL A 92 -10.19 -1.33 -5.96
C VAL A 92 -10.99 -0.71 -4.84
N VAL A 93 -10.44 -0.72 -3.64
CA VAL A 93 -11.02 -0.07 -2.46
C VAL A 93 -10.03 0.94 -1.89
N PHE A 94 -10.41 2.22 -1.88
CA PHE A 94 -9.62 3.26 -1.23
C PHE A 94 -9.82 3.23 0.28
N THR A 95 -8.71 3.26 1.02
CA THR A 95 -8.71 3.32 2.48
C THR A 95 -7.91 4.53 2.97
N ARG A 96 -7.86 4.73 4.28
CA ARG A 96 -7.10 5.83 4.90
C ARG A 96 -5.57 5.66 4.79
N GLY A 97 -5.10 4.49 4.36
CA GLY A 97 -3.69 4.15 4.20
C GLY A 97 -3.42 2.66 4.38
N ALA A 98 -2.17 2.25 4.17
CA ALA A 98 -1.76 0.84 4.20
C ALA A 98 -2.16 0.12 5.50
N SER A 99 -2.02 0.77 6.66
CA SER A 99 -2.45 0.17 7.94
C SER A 99 -3.93 -0.21 7.95
N ALA A 100 -4.80 0.65 7.40
CA ALA A 100 -6.23 0.35 7.30
C ALA A 100 -6.50 -0.78 6.32
N SER A 101 -5.81 -0.80 5.17
CA SER A 101 -5.95 -1.86 4.15
C SER A 101 -5.53 -3.23 4.70
N LEU A 102 -4.37 -3.29 5.35
CA LEU A 102 -3.84 -4.55 5.92
C LEU A 102 -4.75 -5.09 7.04
N ASN A 103 -5.26 -4.21 7.89
CA ASN A 103 -6.25 -4.60 8.91
C ASN A 103 -7.56 -5.07 8.26
N LEU A 104 -8.03 -4.40 7.21
CA LEU A 104 -9.26 -4.79 6.50
C LEU A 104 -9.14 -6.23 5.97
N VAL A 105 -8.02 -6.57 5.30
CA VAL A 105 -7.79 -7.92 4.78
C VAL A 105 -7.72 -8.95 5.91
N ALA A 106 -6.99 -8.67 6.98
CA ALA A 106 -6.87 -9.61 8.09
C ALA A 106 -8.20 -9.80 8.85
N LEU A 107 -8.97 -8.71 9.06
CA LEU A 107 -10.24 -8.76 9.81
C LEU A 107 -11.42 -9.28 8.97
N SER A 108 -11.36 -9.21 7.64
CA SER A 108 -12.35 -9.84 6.76
C SER A 108 -11.86 -11.24 6.35
N TYR A 109 -11.02 -11.34 5.34
CA TYR A 109 -10.54 -12.63 4.82
C TYR A 109 -9.93 -13.53 5.90
N GLY A 110 -9.05 -12.97 6.75
CA GLY A 110 -8.37 -13.75 7.80
C GLY A 110 -9.35 -14.31 8.82
N MET A 111 -10.30 -13.51 9.29
CA MET A 111 -11.30 -13.98 10.25
C MET A 111 -12.27 -15.01 9.69
N ASP A 112 -12.55 -14.97 8.39
CA ASP A 112 -13.48 -15.89 7.75
C ASP A 112 -12.81 -17.21 7.31
N ASN A 113 -11.52 -17.17 6.95
CA ASN A 113 -10.83 -18.29 6.31
C ASN A 113 -9.77 -19.00 7.18
N ILE A 114 -9.38 -18.43 8.32
CA ILE A 114 -8.44 -19.06 9.26
C ILE A 114 -9.19 -19.73 10.39
N ASN A 115 -8.84 -20.97 10.68
CA ASN A 115 -9.43 -21.80 11.72
C ASN A 115 -8.37 -22.27 12.73
N GLU A 116 -8.81 -22.92 13.78
CA GLU A 116 -7.93 -23.53 14.79
C GLU A 116 -6.97 -24.54 14.14
N GLY A 117 -5.68 -24.43 14.44
CA GLY A 117 -4.63 -25.29 13.92
C GLY A 117 -4.09 -24.88 12.54
N ASP A 118 -4.70 -23.90 11.85
CA ASP A 118 -4.15 -23.32 10.64
C ASP A 118 -2.89 -22.48 10.92
N GLU A 119 -2.14 -22.18 9.88
CA GLU A 119 -0.88 -21.44 9.96
C GLU A 119 -0.88 -20.20 9.06
N VAL A 120 -0.33 -19.12 9.61
CA VAL A 120 0.00 -17.90 8.87
C VAL A 120 1.52 -17.73 8.89
N ILE A 121 2.13 -17.52 7.72
CA ILE A 121 3.57 -17.27 7.61
C ILE A 121 3.82 -15.78 7.45
N THR A 122 4.76 -15.26 8.22
CA THR A 122 5.22 -13.86 8.19
C THR A 122 6.75 -13.80 8.34
N SER A 123 7.31 -12.60 8.49
CA SER A 123 8.73 -12.41 8.75
C SER A 123 9.00 -11.37 9.85
N GLU A 124 10.22 -11.37 10.38
CA GLU A 124 10.67 -10.33 11.31
C GLU A 124 10.94 -8.98 10.62
N LEU A 125 10.94 -8.94 9.28
CA LEU A 125 11.11 -7.72 8.50
C LEU A 125 9.82 -6.92 8.31
N GLU A 126 8.69 -7.46 8.77
CA GLU A 126 7.39 -6.82 8.58
C GLU A 126 7.27 -5.51 9.36
N HIS A 127 6.70 -4.51 8.72
CA HIS A 127 6.20 -3.35 9.43
C HIS A 127 5.06 -3.77 10.38
N HIS A 128 4.95 -3.17 11.56
CA HIS A 128 3.91 -3.49 12.54
C HIS A 128 2.49 -3.47 11.97
N SER A 129 2.21 -2.60 10.99
CA SER A 129 0.91 -2.55 10.33
C SER A 129 0.55 -3.82 9.52
N SER A 130 1.56 -4.59 9.08
CA SER A 130 1.37 -5.90 8.46
C SER A 130 1.35 -7.02 9.50
N HIS A 131 2.29 -7.02 10.42
CA HIS A 131 2.47 -8.07 11.41
C HIS A 131 1.30 -8.16 12.43
N MET A 132 0.93 -7.05 13.05
CA MET A 132 -0.04 -7.04 14.16
C MET A 132 -1.44 -7.55 13.80
N PRO A 133 -2.02 -7.24 12.63
CA PRO A 133 -3.31 -7.79 12.24
C PRO A 133 -3.31 -9.32 12.20
N TRP A 134 -2.29 -9.93 11.61
CA TRP A 134 -2.18 -11.39 11.53
C TRP A 134 -1.89 -12.04 12.87
N PHE A 135 -1.06 -11.42 13.72
CA PHE A 135 -0.88 -11.85 15.10
C PHE A 135 -2.21 -11.91 15.86
N ASN A 136 -3.04 -10.87 15.74
CA ASN A 136 -4.34 -10.81 16.41
C ASN A 136 -5.33 -11.84 15.85
N VAL A 137 -5.35 -12.06 14.52
CA VAL A 137 -6.18 -13.10 13.89
C VAL A 137 -5.77 -14.49 14.40
N CYS A 138 -4.47 -14.80 14.35
CA CYS A 138 -3.96 -16.10 14.83
C CYS A 138 -4.31 -16.33 16.30
N LYS A 139 -4.10 -15.33 17.16
CA LYS A 139 -4.46 -15.41 18.58
C LYS A 139 -5.96 -15.68 18.78
N LYS A 140 -6.83 -14.99 18.04
CA LYS A 140 -8.28 -15.09 18.17
C LYS A 140 -8.84 -16.40 17.61
N LYS A 141 -8.19 -16.94 16.58
CA LYS A 141 -8.60 -18.17 15.88
C LYS A 141 -7.88 -19.43 16.37
N HIS A 142 -7.01 -19.31 17.37
CA HIS A 142 -6.15 -20.40 17.83
C HIS A 142 -5.29 -21.02 16.71
N ALA A 143 -4.87 -20.18 15.76
CA ALA A 143 -3.97 -20.51 14.67
C ALA A 143 -2.53 -20.17 15.05
N THR A 144 -1.55 -20.67 14.29
CA THR A 144 -0.13 -20.47 14.55
C THR A 144 0.44 -19.40 13.62
N LEU A 145 1.09 -18.39 14.19
CA LEU A 145 1.89 -17.43 13.40
C LEU A 145 3.33 -17.93 13.33
N LYS A 146 3.82 -18.22 12.12
CA LYS A 146 5.17 -18.70 11.85
C LYS A 146 6.03 -17.60 11.23
N TYR A 147 7.32 -17.61 11.56
CA TYR A 147 8.28 -16.65 11.02
C TYR A 147 9.28 -17.36 10.11
N ILE A 148 9.51 -16.79 8.93
CA ILE A 148 10.57 -17.25 8.04
C ILE A 148 11.92 -16.90 8.68
N PRO A 149 12.82 -17.86 8.89
CA PRO A 149 14.18 -17.57 9.38
C PRO A 149 14.91 -16.66 8.38
N LEU A 150 15.48 -15.57 8.87
CA LEU A 150 16.29 -14.68 8.05
C LEU A 150 17.72 -15.24 7.87
N THR A 151 18.38 -14.86 6.78
CA THR A 151 19.83 -15.09 6.64
C THR A 151 20.61 -14.18 7.60
N LYS A 152 21.92 -14.36 7.70
CA LYS A 152 22.79 -13.47 8.50
C LYS A 152 22.75 -12.02 8.02
N GLU A 153 22.49 -11.82 6.72
CA GLU A 153 22.32 -10.50 6.09
C GLU A 153 20.89 -9.95 6.23
N GLY A 154 20.01 -10.64 6.95
CA GLY A 154 18.63 -10.20 7.17
C GLY A 154 17.70 -10.43 5.98
N ARG A 155 18.01 -11.38 5.08
CA ARG A 155 17.20 -11.63 3.87
C ARG A 155 16.21 -12.78 4.05
N ILE A 156 15.05 -12.67 3.43
CA ILE A 156 14.11 -13.77 3.21
C ILE A 156 14.58 -14.53 1.96
N THR A 157 14.67 -15.85 2.05
CA THR A 157 14.98 -16.72 0.92
C THR A 157 13.89 -17.77 0.72
N VAL A 158 13.74 -18.24 -0.53
CA VAL A 158 12.81 -19.34 -0.84
C VAL A 158 13.16 -20.59 -0.03
N GLU A 159 14.44 -20.89 0.16
CA GLU A 159 14.89 -22.02 0.97
C GLU A 159 14.39 -21.92 2.42
N ASN A 160 14.52 -20.73 3.05
CA ASN A 160 14.07 -20.54 4.42
C ASN A 160 12.53 -20.50 4.51
N PHE A 161 11.84 -19.98 3.49
CA PHE A 161 10.40 -20.06 3.39
C PHE A 161 9.89 -21.51 3.34
N MET A 162 10.51 -22.35 2.50
CA MET A 162 10.14 -23.77 2.38
C MET A 162 10.33 -24.57 3.67
N LYS A 163 11.21 -24.14 4.59
CA LYS A 163 11.37 -24.77 5.92
C LYS A 163 10.17 -24.58 6.83
N VAL A 164 9.37 -23.54 6.63
CA VAL A 164 8.20 -23.22 7.47
C VAL A 164 6.87 -23.50 6.79
N LEU A 165 6.86 -23.65 5.48
CA LEU A 165 5.66 -23.94 4.69
C LEU A 165 5.17 -25.37 4.98
N THR A 166 3.86 -25.51 5.24
CA THR A 166 3.19 -26.80 5.43
C THR A 166 1.81 -26.79 4.77
N ASP A 167 1.15 -27.95 4.73
CA ASP A 167 -0.23 -28.08 4.21
C ASP A 167 -1.27 -27.31 5.05
N LYS A 168 -0.92 -26.89 6.27
CA LYS A 168 -1.75 -26.07 7.15
C LYS A 168 -1.62 -24.58 6.88
N THR A 169 -0.67 -24.16 6.07
CA THR A 169 -0.44 -22.74 5.74
C THR A 169 -1.60 -22.20 4.90
N LYS A 170 -2.32 -21.21 5.41
CA LYS A 170 -3.44 -20.55 4.73
C LYS A 170 -3.10 -19.19 4.19
N VAL A 171 -2.20 -18.47 4.86
CA VAL A 171 -1.81 -17.11 4.49
C VAL A 171 -0.30 -16.95 4.57
N VAL A 172 0.25 -16.23 3.59
CA VAL A 172 1.63 -15.75 3.60
C VAL A 172 1.58 -14.23 3.49
N ALA A 173 2.00 -13.53 4.56
CA ALA A 173 2.00 -12.08 4.65
C ALA A 173 3.43 -11.57 4.78
N LEU A 174 4.00 -11.09 3.67
CA LEU A 174 5.41 -10.69 3.58
C LEU A 174 5.55 -9.31 2.95
N THR A 175 6.50 -8.54 3.47
CA THR A 175 6.96 -7.32 2.82
C THR A 175 7.71 -7.65 1.52
N TYR A 176 7.47 -6.86 0.47
CA TYR A 176 8.22 -6.99 -0.78
C TYR A 176 9.54 -6.24 -0.73
N VAL A 177 9.53 -5.07 -0.10
CA VAL A 177 10.73 -4.26 0.18
C VAL A 177 10.61 -3.71 1.59
N SER A 178 11.55 -4.06 2.46
CA SER A 178 11.55 -3.58 3.84
C SER A 178 11.82 -2.07 3.90
N ASN A 179 11.00 -1.34 4.66
CA ASN A 179 11.23 0.09 4.92
C ASN A 179 12.49 0.35 5.78
N VAL A 180 12.98 -0.66 6.49
CA VAL A 180 14.19 -0.58 7.34
C VAL A 180 15.43 -0.99 6.54
N MET A 181 15.35 -2.13 5.85
CA MET A 181 16.51 -2.72 5.16
C MET A 181 16.67 -2.23 3.72
N GLY A 182 15.59 -1.78 3.06
CA GLY A 182 15.61 -1.22 1.71
C GLY A 182 15.71 -2.28 0.59
N TYR A 183 15.54 -3.55 0.92
CA TYR A 183 15.52 -4.67 -0.03
C TYR A 183 14.51 -5.73 0.36
#